data_786976b384347da521108da2c78773d1
#
_entry.id   786976b384347da521108da2c78773d1
#
_cell.length_a   1.000
_cell.length_b   1.000
_cell.length_c   1.000
_cell.angle_alpha   90.00
_cell.angle_beta   90.00
_cell.angle_gamma   90.00
#
_symmetry.space_group_name_H-M   'P 1'
#
loop_
_entity.id
_entity.type
_entity.pdbx_description
1 polymer ?
#
loop_
_entity_poly.entity_id
_entity_poly.type
_entity_poly.pdbx_seq_one_letter_code
_entity_poly.pdbx_strand_id
1 'polypeptide(L)'
;MTTKAFILGNNIDTDQLALGRYMAAGIEKLAAHCLESTYPGFSHLSSPGDVIIAGDNFGAGSSREQAVEVLKFLKISAVIAISFA
;
A
#
# COMPACT_ATOMS: atom_id res chain seq x y z
N MET A 1 1.41 22.61 -2.39
CA MET A 1 1.65 21.18 -2.19
C MET A 1 1.05 20.38 -3.32
N THR A 2 1.79 19.41 -3.80
CA THR A 2 1.34 18.60 -4.95
C THR A 2 1.03 17.19 -4.49
N THR A 3 -0.17 16.74 -4.78
CA THR A 3 -0.57 15.35 -4.54
C THR A 3 -0.11 14.49 -5.72
N LYS A 4 0.52 13.36 -5.41
CA LYS A 4 0.96 12.41 -6.42
C LYS A 4 0.01 11.23 -6.49
N ALA A 5 -0.08 10.62 -7.65
CA ALA A 5 -0.81 9.37 -7.83
C ALA A 5 0.19 8.28 -8.19
N PHE A 6 0.14 7.17 -7.47
CA PHE A 6 0.96 6.00 -7.75
C PHE A 6 0.13 5.00 -8.54
N ILE A 7 0.58 4.70 -9.74
CA ILE A 7 -0.17 3.81 -10.64
C ILE A 7 0.33 2.39 -10.45
N LEU A 8 -0.53 1.52 -9.99
CA LEU A 8 -0.24 0.12 -9.77
C LEU A 8 -1.06 -0.76 -10.71
N GLY A 9 -0.59 -1.97 -10.93
CA GLY A 9 -1.30 -2.92 -11.78
C GLY A 9 -2.44 -3.65 -11.08
N ASN A 10 -2.76 -4.81 -11.60
CA ASN A 10 -3.80 -5.69 -11.07
C ASN A 10 -3.27 -6.55 -9.92
N ASN A 11 -4.18 -7.10 -9.14
CA ASN A 11 -3.88 -8.11 -8.11
C ASN A 11 -2.85 -7.64 -7.08
N ILE A 12 -2.99 -6.41 -6.63
CA ILE A 12 -2.17 -5.91 -5.52
C ILE A 12 -2.74 -6.52 -4.24
N ASP A 13 -2.05 -7.50 -3.69
CA ASP A 13 -2.54 -8.23 -2.53
C ASP A 13 -2.06 -7.63 -1.21
N THR A 14 -2.62 -8.13 -0.13
CA THR A 14 -2.30 -7.63 1.21
C THR A 14 -0.86 -7.92 1.60
N ASP A 15 -0.25 -8.98 1.08
CA ASP A 15 1.15 -9.27 1.36
C ASP A 15 2.08 -8.26 0.69
N GLN A 16 1.73 -7.75 -0.47
CA GLN A 16 2.50 -6.68 -1.11
C GLN A 16 2.41 -5.38 -0.33
N LEU A 17 1.25 -5.10 0.26
CA LEU A 17 1.03 -3.90 1.06
C LEU A 17 1.67 -4.01 2.45
N ALA A 18 1.56 -5.18 3.05
CA ALA A 18 2.04 -5.43 4.41
C ALA A 18 2.78 -6.78 4.42
N LEU A 19 4.07 -6.73 4.13
CA LEU A 19 4.89 -7.95 3.99
C LEU A 19 4.90 -8.77 5.26
N GLY A 20 4.56 -10.06 5.13
CA GLY A 20 4.44 -10.97 6.25
C GLY A 20 5.66 -11.03 7.16
N ARG A 21 6.87 -10.96 6.57
CA ARG A 21 8.10 -11.04 7.36
C ARG A 21 8.33 -9.84 8.28
N TYR A 22 7.61 -8.74 8.06
CA TYR A 22 7.75 -7.55 8.90
C TYR A 22 6.55 -7.32 9.81
N MET A 23 5.56 -8.19 9.79
CA MET A 23 4.33 -7.97 10.56
C MET A 23 4.56 -7.88 12.07
N ALA A 24 5.52 -8.63 12.60
CA ALA A 24 5.83 -8.59 14.03
C ALA A 24 6.78 -7.45 14.41
N ALA A 25 7.28 -6.70 13.45
CA ALA A 25 8.30 -5.68 13.69
C ALA A 25 7.73 -4.29 13.99
N GLY A 26 6.41 -4.14 13.96
CA GLY A 26 5.74 -2.88 14.22
C GLY A 26 5.37 -2.12 12.96
N ILE A 27 4.45 -1.18 13.10
CA ILE A 27 3.86 -0.48 11.96
C ILE A 27 4.89 0.35 11.18
N GLU A 28 5.84 0.95 11.86
CA GLU A 28 6.85 1.76 11.17
C GLU A 28 7.67 0.93 10.20
N LYS A 29 8.14 -0.23 10.65
CA LYS A 29 8.94 -1.12 9.81
C LYS A 29 8.10 -1.72 8.69
N LEU A 30 6.88 -2.12 9.02
CA LEU A 30 5.96 -2.67 8.05
C LEU A 30 5.69 -1.64 6.93
N ALA A 31 5.42 -0.40 7.30
CA ALA A 31 5.18 0.67 6.34
C ALA A 31 6.42 1.00 5.51
N ALA A 32 7.61 0.91 6.09
CA ALA A 32 8.86 1.17 5.36
C ALA A 32 9.07 0.21 4.20
N HIS A 33 8.50 -0.99 4.28
CA HIS A 33 8.63 -2.02 3.26
C HIS A 33 7.37 -2.19 2.41
N CYS A 34 6.39 -1.30 2.57
CA CYS A 34 5.14 -1.35 1.81
C CYS A 34 5.44 -1.31 0.31
N LEU A 35 4.89 -2.27 -0.43
CA LEU A 35 5.02 -2.35 -1.89
C LEU A 35 6.47 -2.41 -2.39
N GLU A 36 7.42 -2.84 -1.56
CA GLU A 36 8.83 -2.76 -1.96
C GLU A 36 9.18 -3.57 -3.20
N SER A 37 8.49 -4.68 -3.45
CA SER A 37 8.74 -5.50 -4.65
C SER A 37 7.93 -5.03 -5.86
N THR A 38 6.79 -4.40 -5.63
CA THR A 38 5.88 -3.95 -6.68
C THR A 38 6.21 -2.55 -7.16
N TYR A 39 6.56 -1.67 -6.24
CA TYR A 39 6.91 -0.28 -6.53
C TYR A 39 8.06 0.12 -5.63
N PRO A 40 9.30 -0.23 -6.00
CA PRO A 40 10.46 0.03 -5.15
C PRO A 40 10.56 1.49 -4.74
N GLY A 41 10.79 1.70 -3.45
CA GLY A 41 10.92 3.05 -2.89
C GLY A 41 9.59 3.73 -2.55
N PHE A 42 8.48 3.02 -2.67
CA PHE A 42 7.16 3.62 -2.44
C PHE A 42 7.08 4.37 -1.10
N SER A 43 7.55 3.78 -0.02
CA SER A 43 7.45 4.40 1.30
C SER A 43 8.23 5.71 1.41
N HIS A 44 9.31 5.84 0.65
CA HIS A 44 10.11 7.06 0.64
C HIS A 44 9.58 8.10 -0.35
N LEU A 45 8.95 7.64 -1.42
CA LEU A 45 8.44 8.52 -2.47
C LEU A 45 7.07 9.09 -2.14
N SER A 46 6.28 8.35 -1.35
CA SER A 46 4.93 8.81 -1.00
C SER A 46 4.98 9.91 0.03
N SER A 47 4.01 10.80 -0.04
CA SER A 47 3.83 11.90 0.91
C SER A 47 2.39 11.90 1.41
N PRO A 48 2.13 12.48 2.58
CA PRO A 48 0.76 12.58 3.07
C PRO A 48 -0.17 13.22 2.03
N GLY A 49 -1.30 12.59 1.81
CA GLY A 49 -2.29 13.04 0.84
C GLY A 49 -2.20 12.37 -0.52
N ASP A 50 -1.13 11.65 -0.80
CA ASP A 50 -0.98 10.95 -2.08
C ASP A 50 -2.04 9.86 -2.24
N VAL A 51 -2.29 9.44 -3.48
CA VAL A 51 -3.30 8.42 -3.79
C VAL A 51 -2.68 7.25 -4.55
N ILE A 52 -3.34 6.11 -4.46
CA ILE A 52 -2.99 4.94 -5.25
C ILE A 52 -4.09 4.71 -6.27
N ILE A 53 -3.69 4.48 -7.52
CA ILE A 53 -4.60 4.10 -8.59
C ILE A 53 -4.19 2.72 -9.04
N ALA A 54 -5.08 1.75 -8.89
CA ALA A 54 -4.77 0.35 -9.16
C ALA A 54 -5.77 -0.25 -10.14
N GLY A 55 -5.46 -1.45 -10.61
CA GLY A 55 -6.33 -2.17 -11.52
C GLY A 55 -7.34 -3.06 -10.80
N ASP A 56 -7.54 -4.27 -11.32
CA ASP A 56 -8.49 -5.22 -10.77
C ASP A 56 -7.97 -5.90 -9.51
N ASN A 57 -8.91 -6.28 -8.65
CA ASN A 57 -8.67 -7.16 -7.52
C ASN A 57 -7.66 -6.60 -6.51
N PHE A 58 -7.80 -5.31 -6.17
CA PHE A 58 -6.94 -4.68 -5.17
C PHE A 58 -7.30 -5.18 -3.77
N GLY A 59 -6.28 -5.52 -2.99
CA GLY A 59 -6.47 -5.91 -1.61
C GLY A 59 -6.78 -7.39 -1.40
N ALA A 60 -6.50 -8.24 -2.39
CA ALA A 60 -6.67 -9.68 -2.25
C ALA A 60 -5.75 -10.22 -1.14
N GLY A 61 -6.17 -11.31 -0.50
CA GLY A 61 -5.38 -11.93 0.56
C GLY A 61 -6.09 -11.87 1.91
N SER A 62 -5.43 -12.34 2.96
CA SER A 62 -6.09 -12.61 4.23
C SER A 62 -5.93 -11.54 5.32
N SER A 63 -4.88 -10.74 5.31
CA SER A 63 -4.59 -9.82 6.42
C SER A 63 -4.93 -8.37 6.09
N ARG A 64 -6.21 -8.10 5.87
CA ARG A 64 -6.66 -6.78 5.43
C ARG A 64 -6.38 -5.65 6.40
N GLU A 65 -6.49 -5.92 7.70
CA GLU A 65 -6.34 -4.86 8.71
C GLU A 65 -4.95 -4.23 8.67
N GLN A 66 -3.91 -5.03 8.58
CA GLN A 66 -2.55 -4.50 8.55
C GLN A 66 -2.27 -3.73 7.27
N ALA A 67 -2.82 -4.18 6.15
CA ALA A 67 -2.68 -3.45 4.89
C ALA A 67 -3.30 -2.06 5.00
N VAL A 68 -4.50 -1.97 5.57
CA VAL A 68 -5.18 -0.69 5.78
C VAL A 68 -4.37 0.19 6.74
N GLU A 69 -3.87 -0.39 7.83
CA GLU A 69 -3.09 0.37 8.80
C GLU A 69 -1.80 0.94 8.21
N VAL A 70 -1.13 0.18 7.34
CA VAL A 70 0.07 0.65 6.65
C VAL A 70 -0.25 1.87 5.79
N LEU A 71 -1.32 1.81 5.01
CA LEU A 71 -1.72 2.93 4.17
C LEU A 71 -2.11 4.14 4.99
N LYS A 72 -2.78 3.94 6.13
CA LYS A 72 -3.09 5.04 7.05
C LYS A 72 -1.82 5.64 7.66
N PHE A 73 -0.87 4.81 8.03
CA PHE A 73 0.39 5.29 8.58
C PHE A 73 1.14 6.16 7.58
N LEU A 74 1.13 5.77 6.31
CA LEU A 74 1.76 6.54 5.23
C LEU A 74 0.89 7.71 4.78
N LYS A 75 -0.30 7.85 5.36
CA LYS A 75 -1.25 8.95 5.09
C LYS A 75 -1.69 9.01 3.63
N ILE A 76 -1.85 7.85 3.03
CA ILE A 76 -2.45 7.74 1.70
C ILE A 76 -3.92 8.14 1.83
N SER A 77 -4.34 9.11 1.04
CA SER A 77 -5.69 9.69 1.19
C SER A 77 -6.77 8.87 0.51
N ALA A 78 -6.45 8.14 -0.53
CA ALA A 78 -7.45 7.33 -1.24
C ALA A 78 -6.78 6.23 -2.06
N VAL A 79 -7.54 5.16 -2.27
CA VAL A 79 -7.19 4.12 -3.23
C VAL A 79 -8.34 4.03 -4.23
N ILE A 80 -8.01 4.19 -5.50
CA ILE A 80 -8.96 4.08 -6.59
C ILE A 80 -8.58 2.85 -7.39
N ALA A 81 -9.50 1.91 -7.54
CA ALA A 81 -9.22 0.67 -8.26
C ALA A 81 -10.42 0.29 -9.12
N ILE A 82 -10.16 -0.50 -10.15
CA ILE A 82 -11.24 -1.02 -11.01
C ILE A 82 -12.14 -1.93 -10.20
N SER A 83 -11.53 -2.78 -9.36
CA SER A 83 -12.29 -3.61 -8.44
C SER A 83 -11.47 -3.88 -7.18
N PHE A 84 -12.17 -4.17 -6.08
CA PHE A 84 -11.56 -4.55 -4.79
C PHE A 84 -11.89 -5.99 -4.49
N ALA A 85 -10.95 -6.67 -3.87
CA ALA A 85 -11.16 -8.06 -3.47
C ALA A 85 -12.18 -8.18 -2.33
#